data_98b693eb49c235ed605d6addbb77089c
#
_entry.id   98b693eb49c235ed605d6addbb77089c
#
_cell.length_a   1.000
_cell.length_b   1.000
_cell.length_c   1.000
_cell.angle_alpha   90.00
_cell.angle_beta   90.00
_cell.angle_gamma   90.00
#
_symmetry.space_group_name_H-M   'P 1'
#
loop_
_entity.id
_entity.type
_entity.pdbx_description
1 polymer ?
#
loop_
_entity_poly.entity_id
_entity_poly.type
_entity_poly.pdbx_seq_one_letter_code
_entity_poly.pdbx_strand_id
1 'polypeptide(L)'
;MSDRVGALSVCLQQSGPIPLEVELRCEPSEVLALVGPSGSGKSTILRAIAGLYGARAGRINSGDTVWFDSRHGVMVSPQRRRVGMVFQHYALFPHLSALDNVKIALGHLRESQRENRARDLLARVHLSGVRGRRPAQLSGGEQQRVALARALARDPHVLLLDEPFSAVDQVTRRKLRLELSELTRSLSIPIILVTHDLDEACMLGRRMCILRAGRTLQVGVPNEVMQRPRDAEVARLMDVRNIFSGVIGESEVAGRTRLLWEGRMLDLPYCTEFAPGERITWCIPPEQVLLHRRDRPASSGARENPVSGVVGEMLTVGGITTVVLTLEGETGDRVHMDLPPHVVKRNALSIGDQVSMSLLGESIHLMPWAPLSVRKRAEERQ
;
A
#
# COMPACT_ATOMS: atom_id res chain seq x y z
N MET A 1 31.19 22.08 -2.29
CA MET A 1 30.03 21.94 -1.37
C MET A 1 29.64 20.48 -1.40
N SER A 2 29.70 19.82 -0.26
CA SER A 2 29.29 18.40 -0.15
C SER A 2 27.78 18.30 -0.45
N ASP A 3 27.45 17.64 -1.56
CA ASP A 3 26.09 17.35 -2.00
C ASP A 3 25.49 16.29 -1.03
N ARG A 4 25.11 16.72 0.18
CA ARG A 4 24.48 15.81 1.16
C ARG A 4 23.13 15.41 0.65
N VAL A 5 22.92 14.12 0.50
CA VAL A 5 21.59 13.55 0.27
C VAL A 5 20.70 13.91 1.46
N GLY A 6 19.63 14.64 1.19
CA GLY A 6 18.64 15.05 2.18
C GLY A 6 17.27 14.45 1.88
N ALA A 7 16.31 14.77 2.73
CA ALA A 7 14.94 14.34 2.54
C ALA A 7 14.34 14.87 1.24
N LEU A 8 13.49 14.06 0.59
CA LEU A 8 12.61 14.51 -0.47
C LEU A 8 11.34 15.10 0.15
N SER A 9 11.03 16.36 -0.18
CA SER A 9 9.77 17.01 0.20
C SER A 9 9.00 17.41 -1.05
N VAL A 10 7.73 17.05 -1.10
CA VAL A 10 6.84 17.27 -2.25
C VAL A 10 5.53 17.86 -1.73
N CYS A 11 5.19 19.06 -2.19
CA CYS A 11 3.90 19.69 -1.97
C CYS A 11 3.38 20.12 -3.36
N LEU A 12 2.30 19.50 -3.81
CA LEU A 12 1.69 19.78 -5.11
C LEU A 12 0.22 20.09 -4.95
N GLN A 13 -0.23 21.16 -5.62
CA GLN A 13 -1.62 21.58 -5.58
C GLN A 13 -2.07 22.05 -6.97
N GLN A 14 -3.06 21.38 -7.52
CA GLN A 14 -3.70 21.80 -8.78
C GLN A 14 -5.07 21.17 -8.95
N SER A 15 -5.99 21.91 -9.59
CA SER A 15 -7.35 21.44 -9.89
C SER A 15 -7.47 20.66 -11.20
N GLY A 16 -6.50 20.78 -12.11
CA GLY A 16 -6.53 20.11 -13.42
C GLY A 16 -5.26 20.36 -14.24
N PRO A 17 -5.04 19.61 -15.33
CA PRO A 17 -5.87 18.58 -15.93
C PRO A 17 -5.97 17.30 -15.09
N ILE A 18 -4.96 17.00 -14.26
CA ILE A 18 -4.97 15.91 -13.27
C ILE A 18 -5.00 16.60 -11.91
N PRO A 19 -6.10 16.48 -11.13
CA PRO A 19 -6.15 17.05 -9.78
C PRO A 19 -5.03 16.49 -8.90
N LEU A 20 -4.36 17.34 -8.13
CA LEU A 20 -3.35 16.97 -7.16
C LEU A 20 -3.50 17.83 -5.90
N GLU A 21 -3.53 17.19 -4.75
CA GLU A 21 -3.46 17.78 -3.42
C GLU A 21 -2.61 16.85 -2.57
N VAL A 22 -1.29 17.00 -2.71
CA VAL A 22 -0.32 16.01 -2.24
C VAL A 22 0.73 16.70 -1.39
N GLU A 23 0.91 16.17 -0.19
CA GLU A 23 2.02 16.53 0.69
C GLU A 23 2.72 15.24 1.11
N LEU A 24 4.01 15.12 0.74
CA LEU A 24 4.82 13.95 0.98
C LEU A 24 6.20 14.37 1.51
N ARG A 25 6.73 13.60 2.43
CA ARG A 25 8.10 13.70 2.88
C ARG A 25 8.69 12.30 3.00
N CYS A 26 9.86 12.10 2.41
CA CYS A 26 10.59 10.83 2.44
C CYS A 26 12.02 11.11 2.91
N GLU A 27 12.44 10.46 3.98
CA GLU A 27 13.77 10.64 4.57
C GLU A 27 14.84 9.81 3.82
N PRO A 28 16.13 10.15 3.93
CA PRO A 28 17.19 9.26 3.47
C PRO A 28 17.07 7.85 4.07
N SER A 29 17.40 6.83 3.28
CA SER A 29 17.23 5.40 3.65
C SER A 29 15.79 4.97 3.95
N GLU A 30 14.81 5.77 3.56
CA GLU A 30 13.39 5.44 3.68
C GLU A 30 12.82 5.02 2.33
N VAL A 31 11.97 3.98 2.35
CA VAL A 31 11.05 3.65 1.25
C VAL A 31 9.65 4.14 1.64
N LEU A 32 9.13 5.13 0.90
CA LEU A 32 7.75 5.59 1.01
C LEU A 32 6.93 4.96 -0.13
N ALA A 33 6.01 4.06 0.22
CA ALA A 33 5.11 3.43 -0.74
C ALA A 33 3.91 4.33 -1.02
N LEU A 34 3.66 4.68 -2.28
CA LEU A 34 2.45 5.36 -2.74
C LEU A 34 1.45 4.31 -3.23
N VAL A 35 0.35 4.17 -2.51
CA VAL A 35 -0.68 3.15 -2.75
C VAL A 35 -2.00 3.80 -3.12
N GLY A 36 -2.75 3.18 -4.00
CA GLY A 36 -4.07 3.65 -4.40
C GLY A 36 -4.53 3.04 -5.72
N PRO A 37 -5.81 3.18 -6.09
CA PRO A 37 -6.36 2.61 -7.32
C PRO A 37 -5.70 3.18 -8.58
N SER A 38 -5.93 2.52 -9.72
CA SER A 38 -5.52 3.05 -11.01
C SER A 38 -6.14 4.43 -11.25
N GLY A 39 -5.36 5.37 -11.79
CA GLY A 39 -5.82 6.74 -11.98
C GLY A 39 -5.76 7.64 -10.74
N SER A 40 -5.28 7.17 -9.58
CA SER A 40 -5.18 8.02 -8.37
C SER A 40 -4.08 9.10 -8.41
N GLY A 41 -3.29 9.17 -9.49
CA GLY A 41 -2.26 10.19 -9.67
C GLY A 41 -0.83 9.77 -9.28
N LYS A 42 -0.60 8.51 -8.84
CA LYS A 42 0.70 8.01 -8.39
C LYS A 42 1.84 8.26 -9.39
N SER A 43 1.70 7.77 -10.62
CA SER A 43 2.71 7.96 -11.68
C SER A 43 2.87 9.44 -12.08
N THR A 44 1.80 10.25 -11.95
CA THR A 44 1.88 11.69 -12.18
C THR A 44 2.76 12.38 -11.14
N ILE A 45 2.62 11.98 -9.87
CA ILE A 45 3.48 12.47 -8.78
C ILE A 45 4.94 12.08 -9.04
N LEU A 46 5.21 10.81 -9.41
CA LEU A 46 6.57 10.40 -9.76
C LEU A 46 7.14 11.23 -10.91
N ARG A 47 6.36 11.43 -11.97
CA ARG A 47 6.78 12.24 -13.12
C ARG A 47 7.00 13.70 -12.75
N ALA A 48 6.22 14.25 -11.82
CA ALA A 48 6.43 15.61 -11.31
C ALA A 48 7.76 15.70 -10.52
N ILE A 49 8.06 14.72 -9.67
CA ILE A 49 9.33 14.63 -8.94
C ILE A 49 10.52 14.51 -9.93
N ALA A 50 10.38 13.68 -10.96
CA ALA A 50 11.39 13.51 -11.99
C ALA A 50 11.56 14.75 -12.92
N GLY A 51 10.62 15.70 -12.88
CA GLY A 51 10.59 16.86 -13.77
C GLY A 51 10.03 16.56 -15.17
N LEU A 52 9.41 15.40 -15.35
CA LEU A 52 8.77 14.95 -16.59
C LEU A 52 7.31 15.41 -16.72
N TYR A 53 6.76 15.96 -15.65
CA TYR A 53 5.43 16.56 -15.62
C TYR A 53 5.51 17.93 -14.92
N GLY A 54 4.98 18.96 -15.57
CA GLY A 54 4.92 20.31 -15.02
C GLY A 54 3.66 20.50 -14.18
N ALA A 55 3.79 20.41 -12.86
CA ALA A 55 2.70 20.77 -11.96
C ALA A 55 2.43 22.29 -12.03
N ARG A 56 1.16 22.68 -11.84
CA ARG A 56 0.77 24.11 -11.90
C ARG A 56 1.18 24.89 -10.67
N ALA A 57 1.06 24.28 -9.49
CA ALA A 57 1.42 24.89 -8.22
C ALA A 57 2.07 23.90 -7.28
N GLY A 58 2.96 24.39 -6.43
CA GLY A 58 3.61 23.60 -5.41
C GLY A 58 5.11 23.80 -5.32
N ARG A 59 5.74 22.91 -4.56
CA ARG A 59 7.20 22.91 -4.31
C ARG A 59 7.72 21.49 -4.20
N ILE A 60 8.89 21.24 -4.76
CA ILE A 60 9.63 19.98 -4.68
C ILE A 60 11.07 20.29 -4.31
N ASN A 61 11.54 19.71 -3.22
CA ASN A 61 12.91 19.84 -2.74
C ASN A 61 13.57 18.47 -2.57
N SER A 62 14.87 18.39 -2.86
CA SER A 62 15.72 17.26 -2.47
C SER A 62 16.84 17.81 -1.58
N GLY A 63 16.77 17.54 -0.29
CA GLY A 63 17.56 18.23 0.70
C GLY A 63 17.37 19.74 0.60
N ASP A 64 18.48 20.48 0.52
CA ASP A 64 18.48 21.95 0.41
C ASP A 64 18.24 22.44 -1.03
N THR A 65 18.21 21.52 -2.02
CA THR A 65 18.07 21.89 -3.43
C THR A 65 16.60 21.95 -3.83
N VAL A 66 16.15 23.11 -4.29
CA VAL A 66 14.80 23.33 -4.83
C VAL A 66 14.78 22.84 -6.28
N TRP A 67 13.96 21.82 -6.58
CA TRP A 67 13.76 21.31 -7.95
C TRP A 67 12.60 21.97 -8.67
N PHE A 68 11.56 22.34 -7.92
CA PHE A 68 10.39 23.03 -8.41
C PHE A 68 9.85 23.97 -7.33
N ASP A 69 9.52 25.20 -7.72
CA ASP A 69 8.79 26.15 -6.88
C ASP A 69 8.00 27.09 -7.80
N SER A 70 6.68 26.91 -7.81
CA SER A 70 5.78 27.69 -8.66
C SER A 70 5.71 29.17 -8.25
N ARG A 71 5.95 29.51 -6.97
CA ARG A 71 5.91 30.88 -6.47
C ARG A 71 7.14 31.69 -6.89
N HIS A 72 8.29 31.01 -6.98
CA HIS A 72 9.56 31.66 -7.36
C HIS A 72 9.98 31.37 -8.79
N GLY A 73 9.14 30.71 -9.60
CA GLY A 73 9.43 30.37 -10.99
C GLY A 73 10.60 29.39 -11.17
N VAL A 74 10.91 28.59 -10.14
CA VAL A 74 11.99 27.60 -10.21
C VAL A 74 11.48 26.34 -10.87
N MET A 75 12.13 25.89 -11.94
CA MET A 75 11.84 24.61 -12.60
C MET A 75 13.14 24.00 -13.12
N VAL A 76 13.73 23.12 -12.32
CA VAL A 76 14.95 22.39 -12.71
C VAL A 76 14.57 21.31 -13.73
N SER A 77 15.29 21.27 -14.86
CA SER A 77 15.05 20.28 -15.91
C SER A 77 15.36 18.85 -15.42
N PRO A 78 14.71 17.79 -15.99
CA PRO A 78 14.93 16.40 -15.58
C PRO A 78 16.40 15.97 -15.60
N GLN A 79 17.16 16.43 -16.59
CA GLN A 79 18.58 16.10 -16.76
C GLN A 79 19.46 16.64 -15.64
N ARG A 80 19.05 17.72 -14.98
CA ARG A 80 19.75 18.36 -13.86
C ARG A 80 19.27 17.88 -12.49
N ARG A 81 18.14 17.16 -12.43
CA ARG A 81 17.70 16.48 -11.20
C ARG A 81 18.46 15.17 -11.07
N ARG A 82 19.07 14.93 -9.94
CA ARG A 82 19.73 13.66 -9.65
C ARG A 82 18.67 12.62 -9.23
N VAL A 83 17.88 12.17 -10.19
CA VAL A 83 16.80 11.19 -9.99
C VAL A 83 17.15 9.92 -10.74
N GLY A 84 17.11 8.78 -10.04
CA GLY A 84 17.03 7.47 -10.65
C GLY A 84 15.56 7.08 -10.82
N MET A 85 15.15 6.62 -11.99
CA MET A 85 13.78 6.20 -12.23
C MET A 85 13.73 4.85 -12.92
N VAL A 86 12.93 3.94 -12.36
CA VAL A 86 12.53 2.67 -12.97
C VAL A 86 11.07 2.79 -13.38
N PHE A 87 10.81 2.69 -14.67
CA PHE A 87 9.47 2.75 -15.25
C PHE A 87 8.79 1.38 -15.20
N GLN A 88 7.47 1.36 -15.27
CA GLN A 88 6.63 0.16 -15.23
C GLN A 88 7.04 -0.92 -16.25
N HIS A 89 7.46 -0.53 -17.46
CA HIS A 89 7.95 -1.45 -18.50
C HIS A 89 9.49 -1.40 -18.64
N TYR A 90 10.20 -1.03 -17.55
CA TYR A 90 11.67 -0.93 -17.47
C TYR A 90 12.31 0.02 -18.46
N ALA A 91 11.70 0.33 -19.58
CA ALA A 91 12.17 1.23 -20.65
C ALA A 91 13.65 0.95 -21.05
N LEU A 92 14.02 -0.32 -21.17
CA LEU A 92 15.34 -0.71 -21.66
C LEU A 92 15.43 -0.48 -23.16
N PHE A 93 16.61 -0.10 -23.65
CA PHE A 93 16.87 0.00 -25.06
C PHE A 93 17.00 -1.41 -25.67
N PRO A 94 16.09 -1.83 -26.56
CA PRO A 94 16.01 -3.23 -26.98
C PRO A 94 17.21 -3.69 -27.84
N HIS A 95 17.89 -2.75 -28.49
CA HIS A 95 19.05 -3.00 -29.34
C HIS A 95 20.38 -3.02 -28.59
N LEU A 96 20.41 -2.56 -27.32
CA LEU A 96 21.59 -2.52 -26.46
C LEU A 96 21.65 -3.75 -25.55
N SER A 97 22.88 -4.21 -25.23
CA SER A 97 23.11 -5.22 -24.21
C SER A 97 22.74 -4.70 -22.81
N ALA A 98 22.68 -5.59 -21.81
CA ALA A 98 22.50 -5.20 -20.41
C ALA A 98 23.60 -4.22 -19.95
N LEU A 99 24.86 -4.50 -20.32
CA LEU A 99 25.98 -3.62 -20.03
C LEU A 99 25.82 -2.24 -20.68
N ASP A 100 25.45 -2.20 -21.97
CA ASP A 100 25.34 -0.93 -22.69
C ASP A 100 24.11 -0.12 -22.22
N ASN A 101 23.03 -0.78 -21.80
CA ASN A 101 21.91 -0.11 -21.15
C ASN A 101 22.32 0.65 -19.88
N VAL A 102 23.27 0.12 -19.12
CA VAL A 102 23.82 0.82 -17.94
C VAL A 102 24.85 1.88 -18.37
N LYS A 103 25.73 1.57 -19.32
CA LYS A 103 26.77 2.49 -19.82
C LYS A 103 26.21 3.79 -20.37
N ILE A 104 25.04 3.77 -21.04
CA ILE A 104 24.44 4.99 -21.61
C ILE A 104 24.10 6.03 -20.54
N ALA A 105 23.78 5.61 -19.31
CA ALA A 105 23.53 6.51 -18.18
C ALA A 105 24.80 7.12 -17.59
N LEU A 106 25.96 6.58 -17.92
CA LEU A 106 27.28 6.99 -17.43
C LEU A 106 27.98 8.00 -18.37
N GLY A 107 27.27 8.66 -19.26
CA GLY A 107 27.83 9.60 -20.25
C GLY A 107 28.65 10.75 -19.68
N HIS A 108 28.53 11.02 -18.38
CA HIS A 108 29.32 12.01 -17.64
C HIS A 108 30.74 11.52 -17.28
N LEU A 109 31.01 10.23 -17.37
CA LEU A 109 32.32 9.62 -17.10
C LEU A 109 33.13 9.45 -18.40
N ARG A 110 34.44 9.31 -18.27
CA ARG A 110 35.33 8.93 -19.39
C ARG A 110 35.05 7.50 -19.82
N GLU A 111 35.23 7.19 -21.10
CA GLU A 111 34.90 5.88 -21.69
C GLU A 111 35.51 4.70 -20.92
N SER A 112 36.81 4.81 -20.55
CA SER A 112 37.52 3.78 -19.78
C SER A 112 36.93 3.50 -18.40
N GLN A 113 36.25 4.48 -17.81
CA GLN A 113 35.60 4.36 -16.48
C GLN A 113 34.16 3.81 -16.57
N ARG A 114 33.47 4.09 -17.70
CA ARG A 114 32.07 3.68 -17.89
C ARG A 114 31.87 2.18 -17.83
N GLU A 115 32.74 1.43 -18.48
CA GLU A 115 32.61 -0.01 -18.54
C GLU A 115 32.81 -0.66 -17.16
N ASN A 116 33.86 -0.27 -16.43
CA ASN A 116 34.09 -0.79 -15.09
C ASN A 116 32.94 -0.45 -14.15
N ARG A 117 32.50 0.81 -14.15
CA ARG A 117 31.38 1.25 -13.32
C ARG A 117 30.07 0.52 -13.67
N ALA A 118 29.79 0.29 -14.96
CA ALA A 118 28.62 -0.48 -15.40
C ALA A 118 28.71 -1.95 -14.97
N ARG A 119 29.90 -2.57 -15.03
CA ARG A 119 30.12 -3.93 -14.52
C ARG A 119 29.89 -4.03 -13.02
N ASP A 120 30.38 -3.08 -12.25
CA ASP A 120 30.18 -3.02 -10.79
C ASP A 120 28.70 -2.87 -10.43
N LEU A 121 27.97 -2.01 -11.14
CA LEU A 121 26.54 -1.82 -10.92
C LEU A 121 25.74 -3.09 -11.27
N LEU A 122 26.06 -3.78 -12.36
CA LEU A 122 25.45 -5.06 -12.71
C LEU A 122 25.80 -6.17 -11.71
N ALA A 123 27.01 -6.16 -11.15
CA ALA A 123 27.40 -7.10 -10.10
C ALA A 123 26.59 -6.87 -8.81
N ARG A 124 26.35 -5.61 -8.42
CA ARG A 124 25.53 -5.25 -7.25
C ARG A 124 24.07 -5.73 -7.36
N VAL A 125 23.56 -5.91 -8.57
CA VAL A 125 22.22 -6.45 -8.83
C VAL A 125 22.26 -7.91 -9.30
N HIS A 126 23.37 -8.63 -9.06
CA HIS A 126 23.56 -10.05 -9.38
C HIS A 126 23.38 -10.44 -10.86
N LEU A 127 23.85 -9.57 -11.78
CA LEU A 127 23.76 -9.76 -13.23
C LEU A 127 25.12 -9.93 -13.93
N SER A 128 26.16 -10.36 -13.23
CA SER A 128 27.50 -10.52 -13.80
C SER A 128 27.54 -11.49 -14.99
N GLY A 129 26.72 -12.54 -14.99
CA GLY A 129 26.73 -13.59 -16.02
C GLY A 129 25.97 -13.23 -17.32
N VAL A 130 25.15 -12.19 -17.32
CA VAL A 130 24.22 -11.86 -18.45
C VAL A 130 24.52 -10.51 -19.10
N ARG A 131 25.69 -9.93 -18.84
CA ARG A 131 26.09 -8.57 -19.28
C ARG A 131 25.94 -8.33 -20.79
N GLY A 132 26.25 -9.34 -21.61
CA GLY A 132 26.19 -9.24 -23.06
C GLY A 132 24.79 -9.51 -23.65
N ARG A 133 23.81 -9.95 -22.85
CA ARG A 133 22.47 -10.26 -23.35
C ARG A 133 21.66 -8.98 -23.62
N ARG A 134 20.83 -9.02 -24.67
CA ARG A 134 19.86 -7.99 -24.97
C ARG A 134 18.57 -8.19 -24.16
N PRO A 135 17.72 -7.16 -23.97
CA PRO A 135 16.48 -7.27 -23.20
C PRO A 135 15.59 -8.47 -23.59
N ALA A 136 15.45 -8.78 -24.88
CA ALA A 136 14.66 -9.93 -25.34
C ALA A 136 15.21 -11.30 -24.88
N GLN A 137 16.46 -11.36 -24.43
CA GLN A 137 17.14 -12.58 -23.96
C GLN A 137 17.19 -12.65 -22.43
N LEU A 138 16.59 -11.67 -21.74
CA LEU A 138 16.54 -11.54 -20.29
C LEU A 138 15.14 -11.87 -19.79
N SER A 139 15.05 -12.55 -18.66
CA SER A 139 13.80 -12.69 -17.91
C SER A 139 13.29 -11.31 -17.43
N GLY A 140 12.00 -11.19 -17.12
CA GLY A 140 11.43 -9.96 -16.61
C GLY A 140 12.16 -9.42 -15.36
N GLY A 141 12.56 -10.32 -14.45
CA GLY A 141 13.35 -9.94 -13.28
C GLY A 141 14.77 -9.49 -13.60
N GLU A 142 15.43 -10.11 -14.61
CA GLU A 142 16.73 -9.63 -15.08
C GLU A 142 16.61 -8.24 -15.73
N GLN A 143 15.56 -8.01 -16.52
CA GLN A 143 15.28 -6.69 -17.12
C GLN A 143 15.06 -5.62 -16.04
N GLN A 144 14.28 -5.93 -15.01
CA GLN A 144 14.08 -5.03 -13.87
C GLN A 144 15.41 -4.66 -13.20
N ARG A 145 16.26 -5.64 -12.92
CA ARG A 145 17.58 -5.41 -12.30
C ARG A 145 18.51 -4.58 -13.19
N VAL A 146 18.48 -4.77 -14.51
CA VAL A 146 19.20 -3.91 -15.45
C VAL A 146 18.70 -2.47 -15.38
N ALA A 147 17.36 -2.27 -15.35
CA ALA A 147 16.77 -0.94 -15.23
C ALA A 147 17.16 -0.26 -13.90
N LEU A 148 17.21 -1.04 -12.83
CA LEU A 148 17.64 -0.57 -11.51
C LEU A 148 19.13 -0.17 -11.48
N ALA A 149 20.03 -1.00 -12.04
CA ALA A 149 21.43 -0.67 -12.20
C ALA A 149 21.62 0.62 -13.02
N ARG A 150 20.85 0.78 -14.10
CA ARG A 150 20.85 2.00 -14.92
C ARG A 150 20.35 3.23 -14.13
N ALA A 151 19.29 3.07 -13.32
CA ALA A 151 18.76 4.15 -12.49
C ALA A 151 19.77 4.62 -11.42
N LEU A 152 20.57 3.69 -10.88
CA LEU A 152 21.62 3.98 -9.89
C LEU A 152 22.92 4.51 -10.50
N ALA A 153 23.09 4.46 -11.83
CA ALA A 153 24.35 4.76 -12.50
C ALA A 153 24.86 6.21 -12.29
N ARG A 154 23.95 7.16 -12.11
CA ARG A 154 24.28 8.58 -11.91
C ARG A 154 24.36 9.00 -10.45
N ASP A 155 24.48 8.06 -9.52
CA ASP A 155 24.48 8.31 -8.08
C ASP A 155 23.33 9.26 -7.68
N PRO A 156 22.05 8.80 -7.83
CA PRO A 156 20.88 9.65 -7.66
C PRO A 156 20.71 10.08 -6.20
N HIS A 157 20.06 11.24 -5.99
CA HIS A 157 19.63 11.72 -4.68
C HIS A 157 18.26 11.16 -4.28
N VAL A 158 17.49 10.68 -5.25
CA VAL A 158 16.17 10.07 -5.06
C VAL A 158 16.00 8.92 -6.05
N LEU A 159 15.46 7.79 -5.60
CA LEU A 159 15.08 6.67 -6.46
C LEU A 159 13.56 6.59 -6.56
N LEU A 160 13.05 6.54 -7.79
CA LEU A 160 11.63 6.42 -8.11
C LEU A 160 11.36 5.07 -8.78
N LEU A 161 10.44 4.31 -8.23
CA LEU A 161 10.05 2.99 -8.72
C LEU A 161 8.55 3.01 -9.08
N ASP A 162 8.24 2.94 -10.38
CA ASP A 162 6.86 2.96 -10.88
C ASP A 162 6.41 1.53 -11.19
N GLU A 163 5.63 0.93 -10.29
CA GLU A 163 5.09 -0.44 -10.38
C GLU A 163 6.16 -1.47 -10.81
N PRO A 164 7.28 -1.60 -10.09
CA PRO A 164 8.46 -2.33 -10.56
C PRO A 164 8.22 -3.82 -10.79
N PHE A 165 7.15 -4.42 -10.25
CA PHE A 165 6.87 -5.85 -10.37
C PHE A 165 5.67 -6.17 -11.28
N SER A 166 5.05 -5.18 -11.92
CA SER A 166 3.84 -5.38 -12.73
C SER A 166 4.03 -6.30 -13.95
N ALA A 167 5.24 -6.32 -14.51
CA ALA A 167 5.57 -7.14 -15.68
C ALA A 167 6.17 -8.53 -15.36
N VAL A 168 6.11 -8.97 -14.08
CA VAL A 168 6.73 -10.21 -13.61
C VAL A 168 5.66 -11.19 -13.14
N ASP A 169 5.84 -12.49 -13.45
CA ASP A 169 4.99 -13.56 -12.96
C ASP A 169 5.02 -13.68 -11.42
N GLN A 170 3.98 -14.30 -10.85
CA GLN A 170 3.77 -14.34 -9.41
C GLN A 170 4.89 -15.07 -8.63
N VAL A 171 5.46 -16.15 -9.20
CA VAL A 171 6.51 -16.95 -8.53
C VAL A 171 7.80 -16.13 -8.45
N THR A 172 8.20 -15.55 -9.57
CA THR A 172 9.40 -14.71 -9.68
C THR A 172 9.27 -13.43 -8.88
N ARG A 173 8.06 -12.85 -8.79
CA ARG A 173 7.76 -11.61 -8.06
C ARG A 173 8.16 -11.67 -6.59
N ARG A 174 7.85 -12.78 -5.89
CA ARG A 174 8.22 -12.94 -4.47
C ARG A 174 9.73 -12.87 -4.25
N LYS A 175 10.51 -13.53 -5.11
CA LYS A 175 11.99 -13.49 -5.05
C LYS A 175 12.51 -12.08 -5.31
N LEU A 176 11.99 -11.41 -6.33
CA LEU A 176 12.40 -10.05 -6.68
C LEU A 176 12.07 -9.02 -5.61
N ARG A 177 10.93 -9.17 -4.91
CA ARG A 177 10.59 -8.32 -3.75
C ARG A 177 11.65 -8.43 -2.66
N LEU A 178 12.12 -9.65 -2.34
CA LEU A 178 13.19 -9.87 -1.35
C LEU A 178 14.51 -9.22 -1.81
N GLU A 179 14.93 -9.47 -3.05
CA GLU A 179 16.14 -8.89 -3.62
C GLU A 179 16.08 -7.34 -3.64
N LEU A 180 14.93 -6.76 -4.00
CA LEU A 180 14.76 -5.31 -3.96
C LEU A 180 14.78 -4.77 -2.53
N SER A 181 14.20 -5.49 -1.56
CA SER A 181 14.24 -5.13 -0.13
C SER A 181 15.69 -5.06 0.38
N GLU A 182 16.52 -6.04 0.06
CA GLU A 182 17.94 -6.06 0.42
C GLU A 182 18.69 -4.89 -0.20
N LEU A 183 18.47 -4.65 -1.50
CA LEU A 183 19.12 -3.56 -2.21
C LEU A 183 18.71 -2.19 -1.63
N THR A 184 17.42 -1.94 -1.42
CA THR A 184 16.93 -0.66 -0.92
C THR A 184 17.45 -0.33 0.48
N ARG A 185 17.64 -1.34 1.35
CA ARG A 185 18.27 -1.18 2.66
C ARG A 185 19.73 -0.72 2.58
N SER A 186 20.43 -1.04 1.50
CA SER A 186 21.83 -0.62 1.27
C SER A 186 21.95 0.81 0.74
N LEU A 187 20.84 1.45 0.37
CA LEU A 187 20.82 2.78 -0.22
C LEU A 187 20.53 3.84 0.85
N SER A 188 21.35 4.88 0.88
CA SER A 188 21.20 6.01 1.81
C SER A 188 20.47 7.19 1.17
N ILE A 189 19.51 6.93 0.30
CA ILE A 189 18.71 7.93 -0.43
C ILE A 189 17.23 7.71 -0.18
N PRO A 190 16.36 8.74 -0.29
CA PRO A 190 14.91 8.57 -0.33
C PRO A 190 14.48 7.73 -1.52
N ILE A 191 13.52 6.81 -1.30
CA ILE A 191 12.97 5.93 -2.31
C ILE A 191 11.45 6.06 -2.33
N ILE A 192 10.87 6.39 -3.48
CA ILE A 192 9.44 6.40 -3.67
C ILE A 192 9.05 5.17 -4.49
N LEU A 193 8.23 4.32 -3.91
CA LEU A 193 7.68 3.12 -4.55
C LEU A 193 6.21 3.35 -4.88
N VAL A 194 5.84 3.29 -6.16
CA VAL A 194 4.44 3.24 -6.58
C VAL A 194 4.04 1.79 -6.75
N THR A 195 2.95 1.41 -6.12
CA THR A 195 2.34 0.08 -6.27
C THR A 195 0.83 0.15 -6.03
N HIS A 196 0.10 -0.81 -6.58
CA HIS A 196 -1.30 -1.08 -6.24
C HIS A 196 -1.44 -2.34 -5.35
N ASP A 197 -0.33 -3.01 -5.05
CA ASP A 197 -0.25 -4.24 -4.25
C ASP A 197 0.12 -3.86 -2.81
N LEU A 198 -0.78 -4.17 -1.88
CA LEU A 198 -0.61 -3.88 -0.45
C LEU A 198 0.52 -4.69 0.18
N ASP A 199 0.72 -5.94 -0.27
CA ASP A 199 1.83 -6.77 0.22
C ASP A 199 3.18 -6.15 -0.14
N GLU A 200 3.30 -5.58 -1.34
CA GLU A 200 4.51 -4.85 -1.75
C GLU A 200 4.75 -3.64 -0.86
N ALA A 201 3.70 -2.86 -0.60
CA ALA A 201 3.79 -1.69 0.26
C ALA A 201 4.16 -2.07 1.71
N CYS A 202 3.59 -3.16 2.24
CA CYS A 202 3.90 -3.66 3.59
C CYS A 202 5.31 -4.25 3.69
N MET A 203 5.77 -4.94 2.65
CA MET A 203 7.07 -5.61 2.67
C MET A 203 8.25 -4.65 2.46
N LEU A 204 8.09 -3.67 1.59
CA LEU A 204 9.17 -2.77 1.16
C LEU A 204 9.09 -1.40 1.81
N GLY A 205 7.88 -0.90 2.07
CA GLY A 205 7.65 0.44 2.59
C GLY A 205 7.96 0.54 4.09
N ARG A 206 8.78 1.51 4.47
CA ARG A 206 8.86 1.93 5.87
C ARG A 206 7.63 2.75 6.27
N ARG A 207 7.12 3.53 5.34
CA ARG A 207 5.83 4.21 5.42
C ARG A 207 5.07 4.02 4.13
N MET A 208 3.73 4.08 4.23
CA MET A 208 2.86 4.12 3.06
C MET A 208 2.00 5.39 3.07
N CYS A 209 1.70 5.86 1.88
CA CYS A 209 0.80 6.97 1.61
C CYS A 209 -0.36 6.46 0.75
N ILE A 210 -1.56 6.60 1.27
CA ILE A 210 -2.79 6.22 0.56
C ILE A 210 -3.26 7.40 -0.27
N LEU A 211 -3.41 7.17 -1.57
CA LEU A 211 -3.80 8.17 -2.55
C LEU A 211 -5.12 7.81 -3.22
N ARG A 212 -6.01 8.80 -3.36
CA ARG A 212 -7.23 8.70 -4.17
C ARG A 212 -7.53 10.01 -4.87
N ALA A 213 -7.83 9.94 -6.15
CA ALA A 213 -8.18 11.11 -6.98
C ALA A 213 -7.19 12.28 -6.83
N GLY A 214 -5.88 11.99 -6.74
CA GLY A 214 -4.82 12.99 -6.58
C GLY A 214 -4.65 13.56 -5.17
N ARG A 215 -5.37 13.03 -4.16
CA ARG A 215 -5.30 13.51 -2.78
C ARG A 215 -4.62 12.49 -1.88
N THR A 216 -3.81 12.97 -0.96
CA THR A 216 -3.27 12.18 0.15
C THR A 216 -4.36 12.00 1.20
N LEU A 217 -4.78 10.74 1.45
CA LEU A 217 -5.78 10.42 2.47
C LEU A 217 -5.14 10.11 3.82
N GLN A 218 -4.13 9.24 3.84
CA GLN A 218 -3.44 8.83 5.06
C GLN A 218 -1.98 8.53 4.77
N VAL A 219 -1.10 8.84 5.71
CA VAL A 219 0.33 8.46 5.69
C VAL A 219 0.67 7.87 7.05
N GLY A 220 1.32 6.71 7.06
CA GLY A 220 1.73 6.04 8.31
C GLY A 220 2.58 4.80 8.07
N VAL A 221 2.91 4.09 9.14
CA VAL A 221 3.53 2.76 9.07
C VAL A 221 2.52 1.78 8.44
N PRO A 222 2.95 0.91 7.49
CA PRO A 222 2.02 0.05 6.76
C PRO A 222 1.03 -0.72 7.64
N ASN A 223 1.51 -1.42 8.65
CA ASN A 223 0.65 -2.19 9.55
C ASN A 223 -0.34 -1.31 10.34
N GLU A 224 0.06 -0.10 10.72
CA GLU A 224 -0.84 0.83 11.41
C GLU A 224 -1.94 1.33 10.49
N VAL A 225 -1.60 1.68 9.23
CA VAL A 225 -2.58 2.11 8.23
C VAL A 225 -3.58 1.01 7.91
N MET A 226 -3.11 -0.25 7.82
CA MET A 226 -3.95 -1.42 7.59
C MET A 226 -4.93 -1.70 8.74
N GLN A 227 -4.45 -1.60 9.99
CA GLN A 227 -5.24 -1.90 11.18
C GLN A 227 -6.08 -0.72 11.68
N ARG A 228 -5.63 0.52 11.42
CA ARG A 228 -6.25 1.75 11.87
C ARG A 228 -6.44 2.74 10.72
N PRO A 229 -7.30 2.41 9.76
CA PRO A 229 -7.64 3.34 8.69
C PRO A 229 -8.29 4.60 9.26
N ARG A 230 -7.91 5.76 8.75
CA ARG A 230 -8.41 7.06 9.20
C ARG A 230 -9.93 7.20 9.06
N ASP A 231 -10.47 6.61 8.01
CA ASP A 231 -11.90 6.68 7.66
C ASP A 231 -12.31 5.47 6.81
N ALA A 232 -13.62 5.35 6.56
CA ALA A 232 -14.19 4.26 5.76
C ALA A 232 -13.70 4.24 4.30
N GLU A 233 -13.23 5.36 3.76
CA GLU A 233 -12.67 5.43 2.41
C GLU A 233 -11.31 4.74 2.37
N VAL A 234 -10.44 5.05 3.33
CA VAL A 234 -9.15 4.36 3.49
C VAL A 234 -9.35 2.88 3.77
N ALA A 235 -10.27 2.52 4.68
CA ALA A 235 -10.58 1.13 4.99
C ALA A 235 -10.94 0.32 3.73
N ARG A 236 -11.79 0.88 2.85
CA ARG A 236 -12.15 0.22 1.57
C ARG A 236 -10.96 0.10 0.61
N LEU A 237 -10.08 1.09 0.58
CA LEU A 237 -8.87 1.04 -0.25
C LEU A 237 -7.86 -0.01 0.25
N MET A 238 -7.92 -0.37 1.54
CA MET A 238 -7.13 -1.43 2.16
C MET A 238 -7.83 -2.81 2.10
N ASP A 239 -8.89 -2.94 1.30
CA ASP A 239 -9.70 -4.17 1.16
C ASP A 239 -10.30 -4.67 2.49
N VAL A 240 -10.52 -3.78 3.45
CA VAL A 240 -11.25 -4.12 4.68
C VAL A 240 -12.72 -4.34 4.31
N ARG A 241 -13.22 -5.57 4.47
CA ARG A 241 -14.58 -5.99 4.05
C ARG A 241 -15.61 -5.75 5.13
N ASN A 242 -15.22 -5.89 6.39
CA ASN A 242 -16.09 -5.69 7.55
C ASN A 242 -16.08 -4.23 7.96
N ILE A 243 -16.95 -3.42 7.33
CA ILE A 243 -17.14 -2.00 7.64
C ILE A 243 -18.61 -1.78 7.93
N PHE A 244 -18.93 -1.30 9.13
CA PHE A 244 -20.28 -1.16 9.63
C PHE A 244 -20.51 0.24 10.22
N SER A 245 -21.78 0.57 10.46
CA SER A 245 -22.18 1.77 11.22
C SER A 245 -22.67 1.36 12.61
N GLY A 246 -22.41 2.21 13.60
CA GLY A 246 -22.90 2.01 14.95
C GLY A 246 -23.06 3.33 15.70
N VAL A 247 -23.52 3.24 16.94
CA VAL A 247 -23.68 4.41 17.84
C VAL A 247 -22.93 4.11 19.13
N ILE A 248 -22.13 5.06 19.59
CA ILE A 248 -21.46 4.95 20.89
C ILE A 248 -22.50 4.97 22.00
N GLY A 249 -22.51 3.93 22.80
CA GLY A 249 -23.41 3.80 23.96
C GLY A 249 -22.79 4.38 25.23
N GLU A 250 -23.64 4.60 26.24
CA GLU A 250 -23.15 4.89 27.58
C GLU A 250 -22.47 3.66 28.17
N SER A 251 -21.31 3.86 28.81
CA SER A 251 -20.58 2.79 29.47
C SER A 251 -20.81 2.85 30.97
N GLU A 252 -21.37 1.81 31.54
CA GLU A 252 -21.52 1.65 33.00
C GLU A 252 -20.22 1.14 33.65
N VAL A 253 -19.28 0.64 32.83
CA VAL A 253 -18.01 0.09 33.32
C VAL A 253 -16.89 1.10 33.05
N ALA A 254 -16.24 1.56 34.10
CA ALA A 254 -15.08 2.44 33.96
C ALA A 254 -13.98 1.82 33.10
N GLY A 255 -13.43 2.60 32.16
CA GLY A 255 -12.37 2.16 31.28
C GLY A 255 -12.81 1.30 30.08
N ARG A 256 -14.09 1.36 29.70
CA ARG A 256 -14.63 0.70 28.50
C ARG A 256 -15.50 1.63 27.68
N THR A 257 -15.59 1.36 26.40
CA THR A 257 -16.51 1.99 25.46
C THR A 257 -17.53 0.93 24.98
N ARG A 258 -18.78 1.30 24.93
CA ARG A 258 -19.85 0.44 24.36
C ARG A 258 -20.23 0.94 22.96
N LEU A 259 -20.45 0.02 22.07
CA LEU A 259 -20.87 0.28 20.71
C LEU A 259 -22.18 -0.48 20.42
N LEU A 260 -23.25 0.27 20.16
CA LEU A 260 -24.52 -0.29 19.70
C LEU A 260 -24.47 -0.52 18.20
N TRP A 261 -24.62 -1.78 17.79
CA TRP A 261 -24.65 -2.23 16.39
C TRP A 261 -25.75 -3.27 16.21
N GLU A 262 -26.71 -3.01 15.32
CA GLU A 262 -27.82 -3.94 15.00
C GLU A 262 -28.53 -4.48 16.24
N GLY A 263 -28.86 -3.62 17.21
CA GLY A 263 -29.48 -4.00 18.47
C GLY A 263 -28.57 -4.77 19.45
N ARG A 264 -27.31 -5.00 19.09
CA ARG A 264 -26.29 -5.66 19.91
C ARG A 264 -25.37 -4.65 20.55
N MET A 265 -24.97 -4.92 21.79
CA MET A 265 -24.00 -4.09 22.51
C MET A 265 -22.63 -4.78 22.45
N LEU A 266 -21.65 -4.12 21.81
CA LEU A 266 -20.27 -4.56 21.75
C LEU A 266 -19.44 -3.83 22.80
N ASP A 267 -18.60 -4.56 23.55
CA ASP A 267 -17.65 -4.02 24.52
C ASP A 267 -16.29 -3.82 23.87
N LEU A 268 -15.76 -2.60 23.96
CA LEU A 268 -14.50 -2.18 23.35
C LEU A 268 -13.54 -1.64 24.42
N PRO A 269 -12.22 -1.60 24.12
CA PRO A 269 -11.30 -0.78 24.91
C PRO A 269 -11.77 0.67 24.98
N TYR A 270 -11.38 1.34 26.06
CA TYR A 270 -11.76 2.74 26.27
C TYR A 270 -11.27 3.64 25.14
N CYS A 271 -12.19 4.38 24.54
CA CYS A 271 -11.95 5.35 23.49
C CYS A 271 -12.49 6.72 23.91
N THR A 272 -11.64 7.74 23.85
CA THR A 272 -12.00 9.15 24.18
C THR A 272 -12.34 9.98 22.96
N GLU A 273 -12.17 9.45 21.75
CA GLU A 273 -12.32 10.22 20.51
C GLU A 273 -13.79 10.46 20.14
N PHE A 274 -14.70 9.63 20.64
CA PHE A 274 -16.12 9.69 20.31
C PHE A 274 -16.99 9.78 21.58
N ALA A 275 -18.03 10.62 21.51
CA ALA A 275 -18.95 10.84 22.65
C ALA A 275 -20.11 9.81 22.64
N PRO A 276 -20.68 9.48 23.82
CA PRO A 276 -21.94 8.72 23.88
C PRO A 276 -23.05 9.37 23.04
N GLY A 277 -23.80 8.55 22.29
CA GLY A 277 -24.81 9.00 21.34
C GLY A 277 -24.26 9.34 19.94
N GLU A 278 -22.94 9.43 19.78
CA GLU A 278 -22.33 9.74 18.48
C GLU A 278 -22.45 8.56 17.52
N ARG A 279 -22.87 8.85 16.30
CA ARG A 279 -22.87 7.88 15.19
C ARG A 279 -21.47 7.78 14.60
N ILE A 280 -20.99 6.54 14.48
CA ILE A 280 -19.64 6.24 13.97
C ILE A 280 -19.67 5.20 12.86
N THR A 281 -18.57 5.09 12.13
CA THR A 281 -18.24 3.91 11.32
C THR A 281 -17.19 3.08 12.08
N TRP A 282 -17.27 1.76 11.97
CA TRP A 282 -16.26 0.90 12.57
C TRP A 282 -15.90 -0.24 11.64
N CYS A 283 -14.74 -0.82 11.85
CA CYS A 283 -14.30 -1.98 11.07
C CYS A 283 -13.59 -3.01 11.94
N ILE A 284 -13.53 -4.23 11.42
CA ILE A 284 -12.75 -5.34 11.99
C ILE A 284 -12.14 -6.15 10.85
N PRO A 285 -10.82 -6.47 10.87
CA PRO A 285 -10.21 -7.35 9.89
C PRO A 285 -10.86 -8.74 9.90
N PRO A 286 -11.12 -9.39 8.74
CA PRO A 286 -11.75 -10.70 8.67
C PRO A 286 -10.99 -11.80 9.43
N GLU A 287 -9.68 -11.71 9.51
CA GLU A 287 -8.80 -12.63 10.27
C GLU A 287 -8.87 -12.45 11.78
N GLN A 288 -9.50 -11.36 12.26
CA GLN A 288 -9.72 -11.07 13.68
C GLN A 288 -11.13 -11.46 14.14
N VAL A 289 -11.94 -12.04 13.25
CA VAL A 289 -13.23 -12.65 13.57
C VAL A 289 -12.98 -14.12 13.92
N LEU A 290 -13.28 -14.53 15.16
CA LEU A 290 -12.99 -15.86 15.64
C LEU A 290 -14.20 -16.77 15.58
N LEU A 291 -14.06 -17.95 14.95
CA LEU A 291 -15.07 -19.00 14.95
C LEU A 291 -15.12 -19.71 16.29
N HIS A 292 -16.29 -19.85 16.88
CA HIS A 292 -16.49 -20.71 18.03
C HIS A 292 -16.69 -22.18 17.61
N ARG A 293 -16.15 -23.08 18.44
CA ARG A 293 -16.41 -24.50 18.26
C ARG A 293 -17.83 -24.85 18.75
N ARG A 294 -18.49 -25.80 18.11
CA ARG A 294 -19.81 -26.29 18.51
C ARG A 294 -19.81 -26.87 19.93
N ASP A 295 -18.66 -27.44 20.37
CA ASP A 295 -18.47 -28.07 21.67
C ASP A 295 -17.94 -27.12 22.76
N ARG A 296 -17.61 -25.90 22.40
CA ARG A 296 -17.08 -24.89 23.31
C ARG A 296 -17.70 -23.53 23.02
N PRO A 297 -18.89 -23.26 23.62
CA PRO A 297 -19.57 -21.97 23.44
C PRO A 297 -18.68 -20.82 23.93
N ALA A 298 -18.95 -19.60 23.46
CA ALA A 298 -18.26 -18.40 23.90
C ALA A 298 -18.20 -18.36 25.43
N SER A 299 -17.01 -18.11 25.97
CA SER A 299 -16.94 -17.68 27.37
C SER A 299 -17.65 -16.34 27.45
N SER A 300 -18.49 -16.14 28.44
CA SER A 300 -19.19 -14.85 28.69
C SER A 300 -18.23 -13.74 29.13
N GLY A 301 -16.97 -13.86 28.76
CA GLY A 301 -15.92 -12.85 29.02
C GLY A 301 -16.14 -11.60 28.19
N ALA A 302 -16.20 -10.46 28.84
CA ALA A 302 -16.51 -9.13 28.32
C ALA A 302 -15.56 -8.59 27.23
N ARG A 303 -14.77 -9.42 26.55
CA ARG A 303 -13.85 -9.03 25.48
C ARG A 303 -14.14 -9.67 24.13
N GLU A 304 -15.00 -10.66 24.09
CA GLU A 304 -15.18 -11.53 22.92
C GLU A 304 -16.32 -11.10 22.00
N ASN A 305 -17.29 -10.30 22.46
CA ASN A 305 -18.45 -9.85 21.68
C ASN A 305 -19.07 -10.96 20.82
N PRO A 306 -19.66 -12.01 21.45
CA PRO A 306 -20.17 -13.14 20.72
C PRO A 306 -21.37 -12.75 19.85
N VAL A 307 -21.36 -13.20 18.60
CA VAL A 307 -22.39 -12.95 17.60
C VAL A 307 -22.68 -14.24 16.85
N SER A 308 -23.94 -14.49 16.53
CA SER A 308 -24.36 -15.65 15.74
C SER A 308 -24.86 -15.25 14.37
N GLY A 309 -24.62 -16.11 13.38
CA GLY A 309 -25.08 -15.91 12.01
C GLY A 309 -25.14 -17.22 11.24
N VAL A 310 -25.72 -17.16 10.06
CA VAL A 310 -25.84 -18.29 9.13
C VAL A 310 -24.77 -18.17 8.05
N VAL A 311 -24.06 -19.26 7.77
CA VAL A 311 -23.07 -19.33 6.68
C VAL A 311 -23.78 -19.18 5.33
N GLY A 312 -23.60 -18.04 4.68
CA GLY A 312 -24.19 -17.75 3.37
C GLY A 312 -23.30 -18.14 2.20
N GLU A 313 -22.02 -17.87 2.32
CA GLU A 313 -21.03 -18.12 1.26
C GLU A 313 -19.71 -18.64 1.85
N MET A 314 -19.03 -19.47 1.07
CA MET A 314 -17.68 -19.94 1.39
C MET A 314 -16.83 -19.96 0.13
N LEU A 315 -15.64 -19.33 0.18
CA LEU A 315 -14.71 -19.30 -0.94
C LEU A 315 -13.30 -19.62 -0.46
N THR A 316 -12.69 -20.66 -0.98
CA THR A 316 -11.30 -21.01 -0.67
C THR A 316 -10.39 -20.58 -1.79
N VAL A 317 -9.42 -19.71 -1.45
CA VAL A 317 -8.37 -19.24 -2.38
C VAL A 317 -7.01 -19.43 -1.70
N GLY A 318 -6.16 -20.26 -2.31
CA GLY A 318 -4.86 -20.58 -1.73
C GLY A 318 -4.98 -21.23 -0.33
N GLY A 319 -4.37 -20.60 0.66
CA GLY A 319 -4.33 -21.09 2.05
C GLY A 319 -5.41 -20.51 2.98
N ILE A 320 -6.39 -19.78 2.44
CA ILE A 320 -7.43 -19.09 3.22
C ILE A 320 -8.80 -19.45 2.67
N THR A 321 -9.76 -19.72 3.57
CA THR A 321 -11.19 -19.83 3.26
C THR A 321 -11.90 -18.63 3.87
N THR A 322 -12.43 -17.76 3.01
CA THR A 322 -13.34 -16.70 3.43
C THR A 322 -14.72 -17.28 3.62
N VAL A 323 -15.26 -17.15 4.82
CA VAL A 323 -16.64 -17.52 5.19
C VAL A 323 -17.43 -16.24 5.37
N VAL A 324 -18.55 -16.11 4.67
CA VAL A 324 -19.45 -14.96 4.79
C VAL A 324 -20.68 -15.38 5.59
N LEU A 325 -20.89 -14.71 6.70
CA LEU A 325 -21.99 -14.95 7.61
C LEU A 325 -23.04 -13.86 7.45
N THR A 326 -24.29 -14.24 7.32
CA THR A 326 -25.43 -13.32 7.39
C THR A 326 -25.97 -13.32 8.82
N LEU A 327 -25.98 -12.15 9.45
CA LEU A 327 -26.48 -12.00 10.81
C LEU A 327 -28.01 -11.94 10.85
N GLU A 328 -28.59 -12.45 11.92
CA GLU A 328 -29.99 -12.21 12.25
C GLU A 328 -30.14 -10.76 12.75
N GLY A 329 -30.90 -9.92 12.08
CA GLY A 329 -31.11 -8.52 12.40
C GLY A 329 -31.89 -7.78 11.33
N GLU A 330 -32.17 -6.49 11.56
CA GLU A 330 -33.00 -5.68 10.64
C GLU A 330 -32.33 -5.42 9.29
N THR A 331 -30.99 -5.28 9.25
CA THR A 331 -30.24 -4.99 8.02
C THR A 331 -29.68 -6.23 7.35
N GLY A 332 -29.63 -7.38 8.05
CA GLY A 332 -29.01 -8.59 7.54
C GLY A 332 -27.52 -8.41 7.21
N ASP A 333 -26.81 -7.70 8.07
CA ASP A 333 -25.39 -7.41 7.86
C ASP A 333 -24.57 -8.68 7.60
N ARG A 334 -23.61 -8.56 6.70
CA ARG A 334 -22.73 -9.66 6.29
C ARG A 334 -21.37 -9.49 6.93
N VAL A 335 -20.94 -10.47 7.71
CA VAL A 335 -19.61 -10.50 8.34
C VAL A 335 -18.73 -11.49 7.60
N HIS A 336 -17.58 -11.02 7.15
CA HIS A 336 -16.53 -11.85 6.54
C HIS A 336 -15.59 -12.35 7.60
N MET A 337 -15.24 -13.63 7.54
CA MET A 337 -14.31 -14.30 8.44
C MET A 337 -13.32 -15.11 7.60
N ASP A 338 -12.03 -14.87 7.79
CA ASP A 338 -10.96 -15.59 7.09
C ASP A 338 -10.39 -16.70 7.96
N LEU A 339 -10.51 -17.93 7.51
CA LEU A 339 -10.10 -19.13 8.24
C LEU A 339 -9.11 -19.97 7.43
N PRO A 340 -8.13 -20.61 8.09
CA PRO A 340 -7.35 -21.65 7.45
C PRO A 340 -8.25 -22.83 7.02
N PRO A 341 -8.05 -23.45 5.84
CA PRO A 341 -8.92 -24.53 5.34
C PRO A 341 -9.04 -25.72 6.28
N HIS A 342 -7.98 -26.02 7.07
CA HIS A 342 -8.05 -27.11 8.05
C HIS A 342 -9.00 -26.81 9.22
N VAL A 343 -9.20 -25.53 9.57
CA VAL A 343 -10.18 -25.10 10.59
C VAL A 343 -11.60 -25.33 10.08
N VAL A 344 -11.88 -24.96 8.83
CA VAL A 344 -13.16 -25.20 8.17
C VAL A 344 -13.49 -26.68 8.14
N LYS A 345 -12.55 -27.54 7.71
CA LYS A 345 -12.71 -29.00 7.68
C LYS A 345 -12.93 -29.58 9.07
N ARG A 346 -12.14 -29.17 10.08
CA ARG A 346 -12.27 -29.68 11.45
C ARG A 346 -13.61 -29.34 12.08
N ASN A 347 -14.18 -28.18 11.77
CA ASN A 347 -15.49 -27.77 12.28
C ASN A 347 -16.65 -28.21 11.36
N ALA A 348 -16.35 -28.95 10.28
CA ALA A 348 -17.33 -29.42 9.28
C ALA A 348 -18.31 -28.31 8.84
N LEU A 349 -17.76 -27.11 8.54
CA LEU A 349 -18.58 -25.97 8.15
C LEU A 349 -19.17 -26.17 6.75
N SER A 350 -20.46 -25.85 6.64
CA SER A 350 -21.22 -25.91 5.39
C SER A 350 -22.12 -24.67 5.24
N ILE A 351 -22.45 -24.34 4.01
CA ILE A 351 -23.42 -23.28 3.70
C ILE A 351 -24.76 -23.67 4.35
N GLY A 352 -25.40 -22.71 5.02
CA GLY A 352 -26.63 -22.92 5.79
C GLY A 352 -26.41 -23.25 7.26
N ASP A 353 -25.18 -23.54 7.69
CA ASP A 353 -24.91 -23.80 9.10
C ASP A 353 -25.06 -22.51 9.93
N GLN A 354 -25.74 -22.65 11.08
CA GLN A 354 -25.74 -21.62 12.10
C GLN A 354 -24.48 -21.76 12.95
N VAL A 355 -23.71 -20.67 13.04
CA VAL A 355 -22.44 -20.65 13.78
C VAL A 355 -22.37 -19.42 14.68
N SER A 356 -21.61 -19.57 15.77
CA SER A 356 -21.26 -18.45 16.65
C SER A 356 -19.82 -18.05 16.40
N MET A 357 -19.57 -16.74 16.46
CA MET A 357 -18.25 -16.12 16.30
C MET A 357 -18.04 -15.05 17.36
N SER A 358 -16.78 -14.66 17.59
CA SER A 358 -16.42 -13.51 18.42
C SER A 358 -15.86 -12.40 17.55
N LEU A 359 -16.32 -11.17 17.83
CA LEU A 359 -15.72 -9.94 17.33
C LEU A 359 -14.78 -9.39 18.42
N LEU A 360 -13.49 -9.63 18.31
CA LEU A 360 -12.54 -9.21 19.35
C LEU A 360 -12.57 -7.68 19.51
N GLY A 361 -12.96 -7.21 20.69
CA GLY A 361 -13.10 -5.78 20.98
C GLY A 361 -11.80 -5.00 20.74
N GLU A 362 -10.64 -5.60 20.99
CA GLU A 362 -9.32 -5.00 20.77
C GLU A 362 -8.99 -4.82 19.27
N SER A 363 -9.67 -5.57 18.40
CA SER A 363 -9.48 -5.53 16.93
C SER A 363 -10.52 -4.68 16.21
N ILE A 364 -11.53 -4.20 16.93
CA ILE A 364 -12.52 -3.25 16.41
C ILE A 364 -11.90 -1.86 16.38
N HIS A 365 -11.85 -1.25 15.20
CA HIS A 365 -11.37 0.11 15.01
C HIS A 365 -12.53 1.06 14.70
N LEU A 366 -12.61 2.16 15.47
CA LEU A 366 -13.63 3.20 15.33
C LEU A 366 -13.13 4.31 14.40
N MET A 367 -14.02 4.82 13.55
CA MET A 367 -13.76 5.87 12.57
C MET A 367 -14.88 6.90 12.59
N PRO A 368 -14.63 8.16 12.19
CA PRO A 368 -15.67 9.15 11.98
C PRO A 368 -16.77 8.59 11.07
N TRP A 369 -18.01 8.96 11.37
CA TRP A 369 -19.13 8.50 10.57
C TRP A 369 -19.02 8.94 9.11
N ALA A 370 -19.18 8.02 8.20
CA ALA A 370 -19.33 8.26 6.78
C ALA A 370 -20.51 7.44 6.25
N PRO A 371 -21.36 8.00 5.37
CA PRO A 371 -22.43 7.22 4.76
C PRO A 371 -21.81 6.02 4.03
N LEU A 372 -22.18 4.82 4.46
CA LEU A 372 -21.83 3.59 3.75
C LEU A 372 -22.63 3.65 2.45
N SER A 373 -22.02 4.10 1.35
CA SER A 373 -22.65 4.11 0.03
C SER A 373 -23.08 2.68 -0.28
N VAL A 374 -24.40 2.47 -0.25
CA VAL A 374 -25.07 1.19 -0.48
C VAL A 374 -24.55 0.58 -1.78
N ARG A 375 -24.11 -0.67 -1.74
CA ARG A 375 -23.84 -1.55 -2.89
C ARG A 375 -25.12 -1.84 -3.71
N LYS A 376 -25.98 -0.85 -4.00
CA LYS A 376 -27.25 -1.03 -4.73
C LYS A 376 -27.17 -0.70 -6.22
N ARG A 377 -25.97 -0.59 -6.84
CA ARG A 377 -25.88 -0.29 -8.29
C ARG A 377 -25.09 -1.28 -9.14
N ALA A 378 -24.68 -2.43 -8.62
CA ALA A 378 -23.99 -3.45 -9.43
C ALA A 378 -24.88 -4.64 -9.84
N GLU A 379 -26.05 -4.83 -9.22
CA GLU A 379 -26.95 -5.94 -9.54
C GLU A 379 -28.11 -5.58 -10.51
N GLU A 380 -28.27 -4.29 -10.87
CA GLU A 380 -29.30 -3.86 -11.83
C GLU A 380 -28.77 -3.65 -13.26
N ARG A 381 -27.56 -4.11 -13.59
CA ARG A 381 -27.02 -4.10 -14.96
C ARG A 381 -26.36 -5.44 -15.29
N GLN A 382 -27.12 -6.51 -15.26
CA GLN A 382 -26.88 -7.70 -16.07
C GLN A 382 -28.19 -8.14 -16.71
#